data_b39483f34adf6857943df141cae8fcc5
#
_entry.id   b39483f34adf6857943df141cae8fcc5
#
_cell.length_a   1.000
_cell.length_b   1.000
_cell.length_c   1.000
_cell.angle_alpha   90.00
_cell.angle_beta   90.00
_cell.angle_gamma   90.00
#
_symmetry.space_group_name_H-M   'P 1'
#
loop_
_entity.id
_entity.type
_entity.pdbx_description
1 polymer ?
#
loop_
_entity_poly.entity_id
_entity_poly.type
_entity_poly.pdbx_seq_one_letter_code
_entity_poly.pdbx_strand_id
1 'polypeptide(L)'
;MLVRDVAAARAAAGTDSETVPLDGPAPVRREVEELLVARHPEPPPGQPALAEVLARSSFLLDGVACPDPRTPVPADAVLDVLPPFSGG
;
A
#
# COMPACT_ATOMS: atom_id res chain seq x y z
N MET A 1 -11.02 3.34 -3.79
CA MET A 1 -10.35 2.16 -3.23
C MET A 1 -9.90 2.45 -1.81
N LEU A 2 -10.08 1.52 -0.91
CA LEU A 2 -9.59 1.63 0.46
C LEU A 2 -8.24 0.91 0.58
N VAL A 3 -7.25 1.60 1.12
CA VAL A 3 -5.94 1.00 1.42
C VAL A 3 -5.77 0.99 2.94
N ARG A 4 -5.45 -0.18 3.49
CA ARG A 4 -5.19 -0.33 4.92
C ARG A 4 -3.71 -0.64 5.14
N ASP A 5 -3.09 0.13 6.01
CA ASP A 5 -1.66 0.01 6.33
C ASP A 5 -1.48 -0.58 7.73
N VAL A 6 -0.47 -1.42 7.90
CA VAL A 6 -0.18 -2.07 9.16
C VAL A 6 1.29 -1.83 9.53
N ALA A 7 1.57 -1.68 10.82
CA ALA A 7 2.94 -1.58 11.37
C ALA A 7 3.82 -0.55 10.64
N ALA A 8 4.90 -1.00 10.00
CA ALA A 8 5.86 -0.08 9.35
C ALA A 8 5.24 0.73 8.21
N ALA A 9 4.28 0.16 7.48
CA ALA A 9 3.58 0.89 6.42
C ALA A 9 2.73 2.01 7.02
N ARG A 10 2.04 1.72 8.12
CA ARG A 10 1.27 2.71 8.87
C ARG A 10 2.18 3.83 9.37
N ALA A 11 3.34 3.48 9.92
CA ALA A 11 4.28 4.47 10.40
C ALA A 11 4.82 5.35 9.28
N ALA A 12 5.14 4.77 8.13
CA ALA A 12 5.67 5.50 6.99
C ALA A 12 4.63 6.40 6.33
N ALA A 13 3.38 5.97 6.28
CA ALA A 13 2.29 6.75 5.69
C ALA A 13 1.69 7.77 6.67
N GLY A 14 1.84 7.55 7.97
CA GLY A 14 1.26 8.40 8.99
C GLY A 14 -0.24 8.17 9.20
N THR A 15 -0.79 7.11 8.62
CA THR A 15 -2.21 6.76 8.73
C THR A 15 -2.37 5.26 8.67
N ASP A 16 -3.43 4.73 9.29
CA ASP A 16 -3.72 3.29 9.26
C ASP A 16 -4.66 2.89 8.11
N SER A 17 -5.34 3.86 7.51
CA SER A 17 -6.12 3.61 6.30
C SER A 17 -6.32 4.90 5.52
N GLU A 18 -6.53 4.78 4.23
CA GLU A 18 -6.85 5.92 3.38
C GLU A 18 -7.67 5.49 2.17
N THR A 19 -8.49 6.40 1.68
CA THR A 19 -9.25 6.19 0.45
C THR A 19 -8.48 6.83 -0.70
N VAL A 20 -8.17 6.00 -1.71
CA VAL A 20 -7.45 6.46 -2.89
C VAL A 20 -8.45 6.50 -4.06
N PRO A 21 -8.74 7.67 -4.62
CA PRO A 21 -9.62 7.76 -5.78
C PRO A 21 -8.93 7.16 -7.00
N LEU A 22 -9.65 6.31 -7.73
CA LEU A 22 -9.16 5.71 -8.96
C LEU A 22 -10.04 6.15 -10.12
N ASP A 23 -9.44 6.80 -11.10
CA ASP A 23 -10.12 7.27 -12.30
C ASP A 23 -9.79 6.38 -13.49
N GLY A 24 -10.80 6.09 -14.32
CA GLY A 24 -10.60 5.30 -15.54
C GLY A 24 -10.50 3.80 -15.29
N PRO A 25 -9.82 3.05 -16.18
CA PRO A 25 -9.69 1.61 -16.05
C PRO A 25 -8.92 1.22 -14.78
N ALA A 26 -9.23 0.03 -14.25
CA ALA A 26 -8.63 -0.45 -13.02
C ALA A 26 -7.09 -0.47 -13.16
N PRO A 27 -6.36 0.19 -12.25
CA PRO A 27 -4.90 0.13 -12.26
C PRO A 27 -4.43 -1.24 -11.80
N VAL A 28 -3.17 -1.55 -12.08
CA VAL A 28 -2.53 -2.72 -11.47
C VAL A 28 -1.97 -2.34 -10.11
N ARG A 29 -1.68 -3.37 -9.27
CA ARG A 29 -1.16 -3.14 -7.91
C ARG A 29 0.04 -2.20 -7.89
N ARG A 30 0.99 -2.36 -8.82
CA ARG A 30 2.16 -1.48 -8.88
C ARG A 30 1.78 -0.01 -9.02
N GLU A 31 0.78 0.29 -9.85
CA GLU A 31 0.32 1.67 -10.04
C GLU A 31 -0.31 2.23 -8.78
N VAL A 32 -1.01 1.39 -8.01
CA VAL A 32 -1.56 1.80 -6.72
C VAL A 32 -0.43 2.11 -5.74
N GLU A 33 0.63 1.29 -5.71
CA GLU A 33 1.81 1.56 -4.88
C GLU A 33 2.44 2.91 -5.24
N GLU A 34 2.55 3.21 -6.54
CA GLU A 34 3.09 4.49 -7.00
C GLU A 34 2.24 5.68 -6.57
N LEU A 35 0.91 5.51 -6.60
CA LEU A 35 0.00 6.54 -6.12
C LEU A 35 0.18 6.77 -4.62
N LEU A 36 0.33 5.70 -3.83
CA LEU A 36 0.55 5.82 -2.39
C LEU A 36 1.86 6.55 -2.08
N VAL A 37 2.92 6.22 -2.78
CA VAL A 37 4.21 6.90 -2.60
C VAL A 37 4.10 8.38 -2.95
N ALA A 38 3.37 8.72 -4.01
CA ALA A 38 3.17 10.10 -4.41
C ALA A 38 2.35 10.89 -3.38
N ARG A 39 1.44 10.24 -2.66
CA ARG A 39 0.65 10.87 -1.59
C ARG A 39 1.44 11.06 -0.30
N HIS A 40 2.50 10.26 -0.10
CA HIS A 40 3.33 10.28 1.12
C HIS A 40 4.80 10.37 0.74
N PRO A 41 5.25 11.47 0.10
CA PRO A 41 6.62 11.57 -0.42
C PRO A 41 7.67 11.63 0.69
N GLU A 42 7.29 12.12 1.88
CA GLU A 42 8.21 12.24 3.00
C GLU A 42 7.64 11.52 4.22
N PRO A 43 8.38 10.57 4.81
CA PRO A 43 7.92 9.88 6.01
C PRO A 43 8.00 10.82 7.22
N PRO A 44 7.23 10.52 8.30
CA PRO A 44 7.44 11.20 9.58
C PRO A 44 8.88 11.03 10.06
N PRO A 45 9.40 11.95 10.88
CA PRO A 45 10.77 11.86 11.38
C PRO A 45 11.07 10.51 12.03
N GLY A 46 12.21 9.91 11.67
CA GLY A 46 12.64 8.62 12.22
C GLY A 46 12.02 7.41 11.55
N GLN A 47 11.19 7.59 10.54
CA GLN A 47 10.53 6.48 9.85
C GLN A 47 11.13 6.26 8.45
N PRO A 48 11.12 5.02 7.94
CA PRO A 48 11.59 4.76 6.58
C PRO A 48 10.62 5.33 5.55
N ALA A 49 11.11 5.58 4.35
CA ALA A 49 10.27 6.02 3.23
C ALA A 49 9.24 4.94 2.88
N LEU A 50 8.03 5.36 2.51
CA LEU A 50 6.96 4.42 2.17
C LEU A 50 7.37 3.51 1.00
N ALA A 51 8.09 4.02 0.00
CA ALA A 51 8.56 3.21 -1.12
C ALA A 51 9.41 2.02 -0.66
N GLU A 52 10.26 2.21 0.35
CA GLU A 52 11.09 1.12 0.90
C GLU A 52 10.23 0.09 1.62
N VAL A 53 9.24 0.54 2.38
CA VAL A 53 8.34 -0.34 3.11
C VAL A 53 7.52 -1.16 2.13
N LEU A 54 6.95 -0.54 1.11
CA LEU A 54 6.12 -1.24 0.11
C LEU A 54 6.93 -2.28 -0.67
N ALA A 55 8.19 -2.00 -0.96
CA ALA A 55 9.05 -2.93 -1.69
C ALA A 55 9.27 -4.25 -0.94
N ARG A 56 9.09 -4.25 0.38
CA ARG A 56 9.26 -5.44 1.23
C ARG A 56 7.94 -6.02 1.72
N SER A 57 6.84 -5.37 1.40
CA SER A 57 5.53 -5.76 1.91
C SER A 57 4.87 -6.84 1.07
N SER A 58 3.97 -7.58 1.71
CA SER A 58 3.01 -8.43 1.04
C SER A 58 1.69 -7.67 0.94
N PHE A 59 0.80 -8.14 0.06
CA PHE A 59 -0.46 -7.46 -0.18
C PHE A 59 -1.60 -8.46 -0.18
N LEU A 60 -2.74 -8.03 0.37
CA LEU A 60 -4.01 -8.74 0.23
C LEU A 60 -4.98 -7.86 -0.53
N LEU A 61 -5.61 -8.42 -1.54
CA LEU A 61 -6.66 -7.76 -2.30
C LEU A 61 -7.98 -8.42 -1.95
N ASP A 62 -8.86 -7.69 -1.27
CA ASP A 62 -10.11 -8.22 -0.73
C ASP A 62 -9.90 -9.51 0.08
N GLY A 63 -8.83 -9.52 0.89
CA GLY A 63 -8.50 -10.65 1.76
C GLY A 63 -7.74 -11.78 1.09
N VAL A 64 -7.44 -11.68 -0.21
CA VAL A 64 -6.73 -12.72 -0.96
C VAL A 64 -5.31 -12.25 -1.28
N ALA A 65 -4.33 -13.12 -1.10
CA ALA A 65 -2.93 -12.80 -1.40
C ALA A 65 -2.78 -12.27 -2.83
N CYS A 66 -2.04 -11.17 -2.97
CA CYS A 66 -1.86 -10.49 -4.24
C CYS A 66 -0.36 -10.31 -4.52
N PRO A 67 0.36 -11.41 -4.85
CA PRO A 67 1.80 -11.35 -5.03
C PRO A 67 2.27 -10.74 -6.36
N ASP A 68 1.41 -10.73 -7.38
CA ASP A 68 1.79 -10.19 -8.69
C ASP A 68 1.49 -8.68 -8.75
N PRO A 69 2.54 -7.85 -8.96
CA PRO A 69 2.34 -6.40 -9.05
C PRO A 69 1.53 -5.96 -10.27
N ARG A 70 1.28 -6.87 -11.21
CA ARG A 70 0.45 -6.58 -12.40
C ARG A 70 -1.00 -6.96 -12.22
N THR A 71 -1.40 -7.42 -11.02
CA THR A 71 -2.79 -7.76 -10.74
C THR A 71 -3.67 -6.52 -10.81
N PRO A 72 -4.74 -6.52 -11.61
CA PRO A 72 -5.68 -5.40 -11.65
C PRO A 72 -6.38 -5.21 -10.30
N VAL A 73 -6.56 -3.95 -9.90
CA VAL A 73 -7.19 -3.60 -8.63
C VAL A 73 -8.49 -2.84 -8.91
N PRO A 74 -9.65 -3.47 -8.66
CA PRO A 74 -10.95 -2.80 -8.86
C PRO A 74 -11.12 -1.58 -7.95
N ALA A 75 -11.87 -0.59 -8.43
CA ALA A 75 -12.06 0.68 -7.71
C ALA A 75 -12.71 0.52 -6.33
N ASP A 76 -13.51 -0.52 -6.14
CA ASP A 76 -14.22 -0.79 -4.88
C ASP A 76 -13.48 -1.81 -3.99
N ALA A 77 -12.29 -2.22 -4.37
CA ALA A 77 -11.53 -3.21 -3.62
C ALA A 77 -10.88 -2.62 -2.36
N VAL A 78 -10.49 -3.52 -1.45
CA VAL A 78 -9.70 -3.19 -0.27
C VAL A 78 -8.31 -3.79 -0.45
N LEU A 79 -7.29 -2.96 -0.39
CA LEU A 79 -5.89 -3.40 -0.46
C LEU A 79 -5.26 -3.29 0.92
N ASP A 80 -4.81 -4.41 1.47
CA ASP A 80 -4.08 -4.45 2.74
C ASP A 80 -2.58 -4.52 2.46
N VAL A 81 -1.83 -3.65 3.10
CA VAL A 81 -0.36 -3.62 3.03
C VAL A 81 0.19 -4.27 4.29
N LEU A 82 0.92 -5.37 4.11
CA LEU A 82 1.45 -6.17 5.20
C LEU A 82 2.98 -6.17 5.14
N PRO A 83 3.65 -5.27 5.88
CA PRO A 83 5.10 -5.27 5.93
C PRO A 83 5.62 -6.56 6.56
N PRO A 84 6.86 -6.96 6.26
CA PRO A 84 7.43 -8.15 6.87
C PRO A 84 7.61 -7.92 8.37
N PHE A 85 7.40 -8.98 9.16
CA PHE A 85 7.73 -8.93 10.57
C PHE A 85 9.25 -9.03 10.71
N SER A 86 9.87 -7.96 11.14
CA SER A 86 11.30 -7.94 11.35
C SER A 86 11.62 -8.42 12.76
N GLY A 87 12.27 -9.55 12.85
CA GLY A 87 12.79 -10.03 14.11
C GLY A 87 11.76 -10.55 15.09
N GLY A 88 10.72 -11.01 14.53
CA GLY A 88 9.65 -11.56 15.36
C GLY A 88 8.92 -10.46 16.00
#